data_947bd2ad9537e5638c03dd54c5de51d5
#
_entry.id   947bd2ad9537e5638c03dd54c5de51d5
#
_cell.length_a   1.000
_cell.length_b   1.000
_cell.length_c   1.000
_cell.angle_alpha   90.00
_cell.angle_beta   90.00
_cell.angle_gamma   90.00
#
_symmetry.space_group_name_H-M   'P 1'
#
loop_
_entity.id
_entity.type
_entity.pdbx_description
1 polymer ?
#
loop_
_entity_poly.entity_id
_entity_poly.type
_entity_poly.pdbx_seq_one_letter_code
_entity_poly.pdbx_strand_id
1 'polypeptide(L)'
;MLDSAKRLRRAWKRAHLRVREIRMIVKGLVSTDHPIDAHIIPMRRCNLACAYCNEYDDFSKPVPLDKMYQRLDHLAALGTAIVTISGGEPLLHPELDSIIARVRRHGMIAGMITNGYLLTADRIKRLNRAWLDHLQISIDNVMPDEVSKKSLKVLDKKLQLLGEHANFHVNINSVVGGGIHNPKDALAIGKRALELGFTSTVGIIHDGGGQLQPLRDEEREVYAAMRSMEKSSYARINYFQDNIAHGRENHWRCRAG
;
A
#
# COMPACT_ATOMS: atom_id res chain seq x y z
N MET A 1 18.81 11.29 -24.60
CA MET A 1 18.64 12.47 -23.71
C MET A 1 17.42 12.37 -22.79
N LEU A 2 16.22 11.98 -23.26
CA LEU A 2 15.02 11.83 -22.41
C LEU A 2 15.17 10.79 -21.27
N ASP A 3 15.93 9.72 -21.48
CA ASP A 3 16.11 8.65 -20.48
C ASP A 3 17.04 9.07 -19.33
N SER A 4 18.07 9.85 -19.60
CA SER A 4 19.00 10.37 -18.57
C SER A 4 18.32 11.38 -17.64
N ALA A 5 17.50 12.30 -18.15
CA ALA A 5 16.74 13.25 -17.35
C ALA A 5 15.70 12.54 -16.45
N LYS A 6 15.08 11.49 -16.96
CA LYS A 6 14.12 10.66 -16.18
C LYS A 6 14.84 9.90 -15.06
N ARG A 7 16.01 9.34 -15.31
CA ARG A 7 16.86 8.65 -14.31
C ARG A 7 17.31 9.63 -13.22
N LEU A 8 17.76 10.83 -13.59
CA LEU A 8 18.19 11.86 -12.65
C LEU A 8 17.04 12.30 -11.75
N ARG A 9 15.84 12.53 -12.31
CA ARG A 9 14.64 12.90 -11.55
C ARG A 9 14.19 11.80 -10.59
N ARG A 10 14.26 10.53 -11.00
CA ARG A 10 13.99 9.38 -10.12
C ARG A 10 15.02 9.26 -8.99
N ALA A 11 16.29 9.47 -9.29
CA ALA A 11 17.37 9.45 -8.30
C ALA A 11 17.20 10.57 -7.26
N TRP A 12 16.88 11.79 -7.72
CA TRP A 12 16.64 12.93 -6.83
C TRP A 12 15.41 12.72 -5.92
N LYS A 13 14.28 12.22 -6.46
CA LYS A 13 13.13 11.88 -5.64
C LYS A 13 13.46 10.82 -4.59
N ARG A 14 14.23 9.79 -4.96
CA ARG A 14 14.67 8.74 -4.01
C ARG A 14 15.56 9.30 -2.91
N ALA A 15 16.50 10.18 -3.24
CA ALA A 15 17.34 10.83 -2.25
C ALA A 15 16.51 11.66 -1.24
N HIS A 16 15.55 12.44 -1.73
CA HIS A 16 14.64 13.22 -0.88
C HIS A 16 13.74 12.34 0.00
N LEU A 17 13.26 11.21 -0.52
CA LEU A 17 12.49 10.26 0.27
C LEU A 17 13.37 9.67 1.38
N ARG A 18 14.61 9.23 1.06
CA ARG A 18 15.56 8.70 2.04
C ARG A 18 15.83 9.65 3.20
N VAL A 19 16.01 10.93 2.92
CA VAL A 19 16.22 11.95 3.98
C VAL A 19 15.02 12.01 4.93
N ARG A 20 13.80 11.91 4.40
CA ARG A 20 12.57 11.91 5.23
C ARG A 20 12.40 10.62 6.01
N GLU A 21 12.72 9.47 5.41
CA GLU A 21 12.73 8.18 6.11
C GLU A 21 13.72 8.18 7.27
N ILE A 22 14.95 8.68 7.06
CA ILE A 22 15.95 8.83 8.12
C ILE A 22 15.43 9.75 9.23
N ARG A 23 14.86 10.93 8.86
CA ARG A 23 14.29 11.86 9.84
C ARG A 23 13.16 11.21 10.65
N MET A 24 12.31 10.43 10.02
CA MET A 24 11.24 9.66 10.68
C MET A 24 11.83 8.67 11.69
N ILE A 25 12.84 7.89 11.28
CA ILE A 25 13.49 6.90 12.16
C ILE A 25 14.13 7.60 13.36
N VAL A 26 14.91 8.66 13.14
CA VAL A 26 15.54 9.43 14.22
C VAL A 26 14.49 10.00 15.17
N LYS A 27 13.40 10.58 14.64
CA LYS A 27 12.33 11.12 15.47
C LYS A 27 11.65 10.03 16.30
N GLY A 28 11.37 8.85 15.71
CA GLY A 28 10.76 7.73 16.41
C GLY A 28 11.67 7.11 17.49
N LEU A 29 12.99 7.21 17.34
CA LEU A 29 13.95 6.78 18.37
C LEU A 29 14.04 7.76 19.54
N VAL A 30 13.79 9.05 19.29
CA VAL A 30 13.89 10.11 20.31
C VAL A 30 12.58 10.31 21.09
N SER A 31 11.43 10.10 20.43
CA SER A 31 10.11 10.34 21.04
C SER A 31 9.09 9.34 20.51
N THR A 32 8.22 8.87 21.40
CA THR A 32 7.06 8.03 21.07
C THR A 32 5.73 8.81 21.10
N ASP A 33 5.79 10.13 21.31
CA ASP A 33 4.60 10.98 21.56
C ASP A 33 4.00 11.56 20.28
N HIS A 34 4.20 10.89 19.14
CA HIS A 34 3.63 11.30 17.86
C HIS A 34 3.26 10.08 17.00
N PRO A 35 2.24 10.19 16.14
CA PRO A 35 1.92 9.14 15.20
C PRO A 35 3.05 8.95 14.18
N ILE A 36 3.45 7.70 13.92
CA ILE A 36 4.41 7.40 12.85
C ILE A 36 3.67 7.33 11.52
N ASP A 37 2.58 6.54 11.46
CA ASP A 37 1.74 6.37 10.27
C ASP A 37 0.27 6.60 10.64
N ALA A 38 -0.42 7.36 9.80
CA ALA A 38 -1.86 7.58 9.91
C ALA A 38 -2.53 7.15 8.60
N HIS A 39 -3.45 6.20 8.69
CA HIS A 39 -4.30 5.83 7.57
C HIS A 39 -5.48 6.79 7.47
N ILE A 40 -5.72 7.33 6.26
CA ILE A 40 -6.87 8.19 5.97
C ILE A 40 -7.74 7.56 4.89
N ILE A 41 -9.05 7.71 5.05
CA ILE A 41 -10.07 7.19 4.13
C ILE A 41 -10.81 8.38 3.50
N PRO A 42 -10.33 8.91 2.34
CA PRO A 42 -11.03 10.00 1.66
C PRO A 42 -12.26 9.54 0.89
N MET A 43 -12.38 8.22 0.63
CA MET A 43 -13.44 7.60 -0.15
C MET A 43 -13.70 6.18 0.37
N ARG A 44 -14.94 5.90 0.82
CA ARG A 44 -15.32 4.53 1.19
C ARG A 44 -15.86 3.73 0.00
N ARG A 45 -16.44 4.44 -1.00
CA ARG A 45 -16.88 3.77 -2.22
C ARG A 45 -15.72 3.07 -2.91
N CYS A 46 -15.98 1.85 -3.40
CA CYS A 46 -15.05 1.08 -4.20
C CYS A 46 -15.71 0.66 -5.53
N ASN A 47 -14.90 0.44 -6.55
CA ASN A 47 -15.32 -0.13 -7.84
C ASN A 47 -15.26 -1.66 -7.85
N LEU A 48 -14.86 -2.29 -6.73
CA LEU A 48 -14.82 -3.73 -6.53
C LEU A 48 -15.54 -4.10 -5.23
N ALA A 49 -16.13 -5.30 -5.20
CA ALA A 49 -16.74 -5.90 -4.02
C ALA A 49 -16.02 -7.23 -3.73
N CYS A 50 -14.93 -7.16 -2.94
CA CYS A 50 -14.21 -8.35 -2.50
C CYS A 50 -14.91 -8.95 -1.27
N ALA A 51 -15.06 -10.27 -1.21
CA ALA A 51 -15.85 -10.95 -0.18
C ALA A 51 -15.36 -10.71 1.26
N TYR A 52 -14.06 -10.47 1.44
CA TYR A 52 -13.44 -10.22 2.75
C TYR A 52 -13.40 -8.73 3.15
N CYS A 53 -13.77 -7.80 2.25
CA CYS A 53 -13.52 -6.37 2.47
C CYS A 53 -14.55 -5.74 3.42
N ASN A 54 -14.08 -5.15 4.52
CA ASN A 54 -14.88 -4.44 5.51
C ASN A 54 -14.93 -2.92 5.28
N GLU A 55 -14.09 -2.39 4.37
CA GLU A 55 -13.91 -0.94 4.15
C GLU A 55 -14.73 -0.39 2.98
N TYR A 56 -15.41 -1.26 2.26
CA TYR A 56 -16.09 -0.93 1.01
C TYR A 56 -17.57 -0.63 1.22
N ASP A 57 -18.04 0.39 0.50
CA ASP A 57 -19.45 0.58 0.17
C ASP A 57 -19.59 1.06 -1.29
N ASP A 58 -20.83 1.15 -1.80
CA ASP A 58 -21.14 1.60 -3.16
C ASP A 58 -21.91 2.92 -3.21
N PHE A 59 -22.20 3.53 -2.05
CA PHE A 59 -23.07 4.70 -1.90
C PHE A 59 -22.39 5.95 -1.34
N SER A 60 -21.31 5.82 -0.57
CA SER A 60 -20.66 6.96 0.07
C SER A 60 -20.15 8.01 -0.92
N LYS A 61 -20.31 9.26 -0.54
CA LYS A 61 -19.71 10.38 -1.26
C LYS A 61 -18.25 10.59 -0.83
N PRO A 62 -17.41 11.18 -1.71
CA PRO A 62 -16.07 11.60 -1.32
C PRO A 62 -16.12 12.53 -0.11
N VAL A 63 -15.16 12.39 0.79
CA VAL A 63 -14.99 13.38 1.87
C VAL A 63 -14.61 14.71 1.24
N PRO A 64 -15.30 15.83 1.55
CA PRO A 64 -15.00 17.14 0.99
C PRO A 64 -13.52 17.53 1.22
N LEU A 65 -12.93 18.21 0.23
CA LEU A 65 -11.50 18.55 0.24
C LEU A 65 -11.10 19.43 1.43
N ASP A 66 -11.95 20.38 1.82
CA ASP A 66 -11.72 21.23 3.00
C ASP A 66 -11.61 20.40 4.28
N LYS A 67 -12.47 19.40 4.44
CA LYS A 67 -12.42 18.46 5.56
C LYS A 67 -11.16 17.59 5.54
N MET A 68 -10.76 17.14 4.36
CA MET A 68 -9.51 16.41 4.21
C MET A 68 -8.31 17.29 4.57
N TYR A 69 -8.28 18.56 4.17
CA TYR A 69 -7.23 19.48 4.54
C TYR A 69 -7.17 19.71 6.04
N GLN A 70 -8.31 19.93 6.71
CA GLN A 70 -8.37 20.07 8.17
C GLN A 70 -7.77 18.85 8.89
N ARG A 71 -8.11 17.63 8.45
CA ARG A 71 -7.56 16.39 9.01
C ARG A 71 -6.05 16.29 8.80
N LEU A 72 -5.57 16.60 7.59
CA LEU A 72 -4.14 16.56 7.26
C LEU A 72 -3.33 17.60 8.03
N ASP A 73 -3.88 18.81 8.23
CA ASP A 73 -3.25 19.86 9.01
C ASP A 73 -3.14 19.45 10.50
N HIS A 74 -4.19 18.80 11.02
CA HIS A 74 -4.17 18.26 12.39
C HIS A 74 -3.11 17.15 12.53
N LEU A 75 -3.06 16.19 11.59
CA LEU A 75 -2.03 15.15 11.59
C LEU A 75 -0.61 15.73 11.52
N ALA A 76 -0.43 16.79 10.73
CA ALA A 76 0.86 17.48 10.65
C ALA A 76 1.21 18.16 11.98
N ALA A 77 0.24 18.80 12.65
CA ALA A 77 0.43 19.41 13.97
C ALA A 77 0.79 18.37 15.05
N LEU A 78 0.24 17.16 14.96
CA LEU A 78 0.63 16.03 15.80
C LEU A 78 2.03 15.47 15.48
N GLY A 79 2.64 15.94 14.39
CA GLY A 79 3.97 15.48 13.99
C GLY A 79 3.98 14.13 13.27
N THR A 80 2.88 13.71 12.68
CA THR A 80 2.78 12.49 11.88
C THR A 80 3.85 12.44 10.78
N ALA A 81 4.51 11.31 10.62
CA ALA A 81 5.58 11.16 9.64
C ALA A 81 5.08 10.64 8.28
N ILE A 82 4.14 9.72 8.29
CA ILE A 82 3.57 9.06 7.11
C ILE A 82 2.05 9.24 7.12
N VAL A 83 1.49 9.50 5.95
CA VAL A 83 0.05 9.41 5.73
C VAL A 83 -0.20 8.42 4.61
N THR A 84 -0.88 7.33 4.93
CA THR A 84 -1.30 6.29 3.98
C THR A 84 -2.75 6.51 3.58
N ILE A 85 -2.97 6.80 2.31
CA ILE A 85 -4.30 7.01 1.73
C ILE A 85 -4.87 5.65 1.33
N SER A 86 -5.95 5.24 1.97
CA SER A 86 -6.63 3.96 1.74
C SER A 86 -8.16 4.15 1.67
N GLY A 87 -8.92 3.14 1.99
CA GLY A 87 -10.38 3.13 2.05
C GLY A 87 -10.99 2.13 1.07
N GLY A 88 -12.10 2.47 0.42
CA GLY A 88 -12.61 1.70 -0.71
C GLY A 88 -11.62 1.76 -1.88
N GLU A 89 -11.80 2.71 -2.81
CA GLU A 89 -10.80 2.95 -3.86
C GLU A 89 -10.44 4.44 -3.93
N PRO A 90 -9.23 4.83 -3.49
CA PRO A 90 -8.82 6.24 -3.48
C PRO A 90 -8.83 6.91 -4.86
N LEU A 91 -8.58 6.16 -5.94
CA LEU A 91 -8.58 6.69 -7.30
C LEU A 91 -9.96 7.17 -7.78
N LEU A 92 -11.03 6.85 -7.05
CA LEU A 92 -12.38 7.40 -7.29
C LEU A 92 -12.52 8.82 -6.74
N HIS A 93 -11.65 9.26 -5.80
CA HIS A 93 -11.76 10.60 -5.25
C HIS A 93 -11.37 11.65 -6.30
N PRO A 94 -12.24 12.63 -6.60
CA PRO A 94 -11.98 13.59 -7.68
C PRO A 94 -10.76 14.48 -7.42
N GLU A 95 -10.49 14.80 -6.16
CA GLU A 95 -9.44 15.73 -5.72
C GLU A 95 -8.27 15.01 -5.04
N LEU A 96 -8.05 13.73 -5.35
CA LEU A 96 -6.98 12.91 -4.78
C LEU A 96 -5.60 13.56 -4.91
N ASP A 97 -5.32 14.16 -6.06
CA ASP A 97 -4.03 14.83 -6.32
C ASP A 97 -3.78 15.98 -5.33
N SER A 98 -4.83 16.74 -5.00
CA SER A 98 -4.78 17.83 -4.03
C SER A 98 -4.53 17.33 -2.61
N ILE A 99 -5.14 16.21 -2.24
CA ILE A 99 -4.91 15.53 -0.95
C ILE A 99 -3.45 15.10 -0.84
N ILE A 100 -2.92 14.39 -1.84
CA ILE A 100 -1.51 13.97 -1.87
C ILE A 100 -0.57 15.19 -1.77
N ALA A 101 -0.84 16.23 -2.54
CA ALA A 101 -0.04 17.46 -2.52
C ALA A 101 -0.08 18.16 -1.14
N ARG A 102 -1.21 18.07 -0.40
CA ARG A 102 -1.31 18.63 0.96
C ARG A 102 -0.44 17.85 1.94
N VAL A 103 -0.47 16.51 1.92
CA VAL A 103 0.43 15.64 2.70
C VAL A 103 1.88 16.04 2.46
N ARG A 104 2.25 16.21 1.19
CA ARG A 104 3.60 16.56 0.79
C ARG A 104 4.04 17.98 1.23
N ARG A 105 3.15 18.95 1.20
CA ARG A 105 3.42 20.33 1.70
C ARG A 105 3.78 20.37 3.17
N HIS A 106 3.20 19.49 3.97
CA HIS A 106 3.56 19.33 5.38
C HIS A 106 4.86 18.55 5.64
N GLY A 107 5.54 18.09 4.57
CA GLY A 107 6.78 17.31 4.71
C GLY A 107 6.56 15.84 5.06
N MET A 108 5.31 15.41 5.25
CA MET A 108 4.97 14.01 5.50
C MET A 108 5.23 13.14 4.26
N ILE A 109 5.47 11.85 4.46
CA ILE A 109 5.57 10.85 3.40
C ILE A 109 4.15 10.49 2.95
N ALA A 110 3.90 10.54 1.64
CA ALA A 110 2.59 10.22 1.07
C ALA A 110 2.57 8.79 0.52
N GLY A 111 1.88 7.89 1.21
CA GLY A 111 1.56 6.53 0.77
C GLY A 111 0.15 6.44 0.20
N MET A 112 -0.09 5.49 -0.70
CA MET A 112 -1.42 5.16 -1.19
C MET A 112 -1.55 3.66 -1.43
N ILE A 113 -2.69 3.09 -1.06
CA ILE A 113 -3.08 1.72 -1.34
C ILE A 113 -4.25 1.75 -2.34
N THR A 114 -4.18 0.97 -3.41
CA THR A 114 -5.20 0.93 -4.47
C THR A 114 -5.37 -0.49 -5.00
N ASN A 115 -6.56 -0.78 -5.54
CA ASN A 115 -6.79 -1.99 -6.31
C ASN A 115 -6.22 -1.90 -7.75
N GLY A 116 -5.79 -0.73 -8.18
CA GLY A 116 -5.10 -0.50 -9.46
C GLY A 116 -6.00 -0.46 -10.70
N TYR A 117 -7.27 -0.79 -10.63
CA TYR A 117 -8.16 -0.89 -11.79
C TYR A 117 -8.32 0.42 -12.57
N LEU A 118 -8.28 1.54 -11.89
CA LEU A 118 -8.46 2.87 -12.47
C LEU A 118 -7.13 3.53 -12.91
N LEU A 119 -6.02 2.80 -12.84
CA LEU A 119 -4.73 3.31 -13.31
C LEU A 119 -4.71 3.42 -14.85
N THR A 120 -4.28 4.58 -15.30
CA THR A 120 -3.98 4.92 -16.69
C THR A 120 -2.65 5.66 -16.73
N ALA A 121 -2.04 5.78 -17.90
CA ALA A 121 -0.80 6.55 -18.06
C ALA A 121 -0.97 8.01 -17.56
N ASP A 122 -2.12 8.63 -17.84
CA ASP A 122 -2.41 9.99 -17.37
C ASP A 122 -2.56 10.05 -15.85
N ARG A 123 -3.30 9.11 -15.24
CA ARG A 123 -3.44 9.05 -13.79
C ARG A 123 -2.07 8.89 -13.11
N ILE A 124 -1.19 8.03 -13.63
CA ILE A 124 0.17 7.86 -13.11
C ILE A 124 0.98 9.16 -13.22
N LYS A 125 0.86 9.88 -14.33
CA LYS A 125 1.51 11.19 -14.50
C LYS A 125 0.97 12.23 -13.50
N ARG A 126 -0.32 12.22 -13.21
CA ARG A 126 -0.95 13.09 -12.18
C ARG A 126 -0.40 12.78 -10.79
N LEU A 127 -0.35 11.50 -10.40
CA LEU A 127 0.24 11.07 -9.13
C LEU A 127 1.72 11.49 -9.03
N ASN A 128 2.49 11.42 -10.12
CA ASN A 128 3.85 11.95 -10.16
C ASN A 128 3.91 13.45 -9.90
N ARG A 129 2.98 14.24 -10.46
CA ARG A 129 2.91 15.69 -10.24
C ARG A 129 2.50 16.05 -8.82
N ALA A 130 1.62 15.25 -8.22
CA ALA A 130 1.21 15.39 -6.83
C ALA A 130 2.29 14.95 -5.82
N TRP A 131 3.42 14.39 -6.31
CA TRP A 131 4.53 13.93 -5.49
C TRP A 131 4.21 12.74 -4.57
N LEU A 132 3.41 11.81 -5.03
CA LEU A 132 3.24 10.53 -4.36
C LEU A 132 4.62 9.89 -4.11
N ASP A 133 4.84 9.33 -2.92
CA ASP A 133 6.09 8.66 -2.55
C ASP A 133 6.01 7.15 -2.72
N HIS A 134 4.94 6.53 -2.22
CA HIS A 134 4.72 5.09 -2.24
C HIS A 134 3.34 4.75 -2.79
N LEU A 135 3.28 3.78 -3.69
CA LEU A 135 2.05 3.16 -4.17
C LEU A 135 2.10 1.67 -3.85
N GLN A 136 1.11 1.19 -3.11
CA GLN A 136 0.86 -0.24 -2.98
C GLN A 136 -0.33 -0.64 -3.82
N ILE A 137 -0.17 -1.71 -4.60
CA ILE A 137 -1.26 -2.36 -5.34
C ILE A 137 -1.54 -3.70 -4.71
N SER A 138 -2.81 -3.94 -4.37
CA SER A 138 -3.27 -5.23 -3.87
C SER A 138 -3.62 -6.14 -5.03
N ILE A 139 -3.00 -7.32 -5.10
CA ILE A 139 -3.29 -8.38 -6.08
C ILE A 139 -3.38 -9.68 -5.32
N ASP A 140 -4.55 -10.32 -5.33
CA ASP A 140 -4.83 -11.44 -4.44
C ASP A 140 -4.68 -12.80 -5.16
N ASN A 141 -4.92 -12.85 -6.48
CA ASN A 141 -4.88 -14.07 -7.27
C ASN A 141 -4.35 -13.81 -8.69
N VAL A 142 -4.00 -14.87 -9.41
CA VAL A 142 -3.58 -14.77 -10.82
C VAL A 142 -4.80 -14.55 -11.71
N MET A 143 -5.89 -15.29 -11.45
CA MET A 143 -7.17 -15.18 -12.15
C MET A 143 -8.24 -14.64 -11.20
N PRO A 144 -9.20 -13.82 -11.68
CA PRO A 144 -10.27 -13.31 -10.81
C PRO A 144 -11.20 -14.47 -10.42
N ASP A 145 -11.64 -14.47 -9.16
CA ASP A 145 -12.60 -15.43 -8.61
C ASP A 145 -13.73 -14.72 -7.83
N GLU A 146 -14.55 -15.48 -7.10
CA GLU A 146 -15.65 -14.94 -6.29
C GLU A 146 -15.16 -14.25 -5.01
N VAL A 147 -13.98 -14.60 -4.49
CA VAL A 147 -13.39 -14.01 -3.28
C VAL A 147 -12.79 -12.65 -3.60
N SER A 148 -12.03 -12.56 -4.70
CA SER A 148 -11.41 -11.31 -5.12
C SER A 148 -11.33 -11.15 -6.64
N LYS A 149 -11.68 -9.94 -7.10
CA LYS A 149 -11.48 -9.53 -8.49
C LYS A 149 -10.08 -8.95 -8.76
N LYS A 150 -9.28 -8.70 -7.73
CA LYS A 150 -7.93 -8.13 -7.83
C LYS A 150 -6.95 -9.19 -8.33
N SER A 151 -6.84 -9.33 -9.64
CA SER A 151 -6.06 -10.40 -10.28
C SER A 151 -4.95 -9.88 -11.17
N LEU A 152 -3.86 -10.65 -11.21
CA LEU A 152 -2.71 -10.34 -12.06
C LEU A 152 -3.10 -10.26 -13.54
N LYS A 153 -3.95 -11.16 -14.02
CA LYS A 153 -4.44 -11.15 -15.41
C LYS A 153 -5.03 -9.81 -15.84
N VAL A 154 -5.82 -9.19 -14.97
CA VAL A 154 -6.46 -7.91 -15.29
C VAL A 154 -5.49 -6.75 -15.14
N LEU A 155 -4.57 -6.84 -14.17
CA LEU A 155 -3.71 -5.72 -13.77
C LEU A 155 -2.36 -5.68 -14.50
N ASP A 156 -1.89 -6.75 -15.15
CA ASP A 156 -0.55 -6.83 -15.71
C ASP A 156 -0.21 -5.66 -16.66
N LYS A 157 -1.13 -5.29 -17.57
CA LYS A 157 -0.93 -4.14 -18.46
C LYS A 157 -0.78 -2.82 -17.70
N LYS A 158 -1.47 -2.67 -16.55
CA LYS A 158 -1.38 -1.48 -15.70
C LYS A 158 -0.07 -1.46 -14.90
N LEU A 159 0.42 -2.64 -14.51
CA LEU A 159 1.76 -2.77 -13.91
C LEU A 159 2.86 -2.37 -14.89
N GLN A 160 2.75 -2.76 -16.17
CA GLN A 160 3.67 -2.31 -17.20
C GLN A 160 3.66 -0.79 -17.35
N LEU A 161 2.48 -0.14 -17.41
CA LEU A 161 2.37 1.32 -17.44
C LEU A 161 3.03 1.99 -16.21
N LEU A 162 2.93 1.37 -15.03
CA LEU A 162 3.63 1.87 -13.84
C LEU A 162 5.15 1.75 -14.00
N GLY A 163 5.67 0.65 -14.51
CA GLY A 163 7.09 0.49 -14.82
C GLY A 163 7.62 1.57 -15.77
N GLU A 164 6.81 1.94 -16.77
CA GLU A 164 7.15 2.96 -17.73
C GLU A 164 7.08 4.38 -17.17
N HIS A 165 6.04 4.69 -16.41
CA HIS A 165 5.67 6.08 -16.10
C HIS A 165 5.85 6.49 -14.64
N ALA A 166 5.85 5.58 -13.67
CA ALA A 166 5.92 5.93 -12.26
C ALA A 166 7.31 6.47 -11.86
N ASN A 167 7.31 7.56 -11.08
CA ASN A 167 8.50 8.13 -10.45
C ASN A 167 8.50 7.97 -8.92
N PHE A 168 7.55 7.23 -8.38
CA PHE A 168 7.39 6.86 -6.97
C PHE A 168 7.71 5.38 -6.80
N HIS A 169 7.86 4.96 -5.55
CA HIS A 169 8.05 3.56 -5.22
C HIS A 169 6.75 2.78 -5.45
N VAL A 170 6.85 1.59 -6.06
CA VAL A 170 5.71 0.70 -6.28
C VAL A 170 5.96 -0.61 -5.54
N ASN A 171 5.00 -1.01 -4.72
CA ASN A 171 4.96 -2.30 -4.05
C ASN A 171 3.72 -3.07 -4.50
N ILE A 172 3.89 -4.34 -4.79
CA ILE A 172 2.77 -5.24 -5.04
C ILE A 172 2.57 -6.07 -3.79
N ASN A 173 1.39 -5.96 -3.19
CA ASN A 173 1.01 -6.75 -2.02
C ASN A 173 0.06 -7.86 -2.46
N SER A 174 0.47 -9.10 -2.25
CA SER A 174 -0.38 -10.29 -2.34
C SER A 174 -0.82 -10.75 -0.95
N VAL A 175 -1.68 -11.73 -0.90
CA VAL A 175 -2.26 -12.20 0.36
C VAL A 175 -2.27 -13.73 0.45
N VAL A 176 -2.26 -14.21 1.70
CA VAL A 176 -2.51 -15.63 2.04
C VAL A 176 -3.53 -15.68 3.18
N GLY A 177 -4.20 -16.81 3.36
CA GLY A 177 -5.26 -16.97 4.36
C GLY A 177 -6.61 -16.44 3.89
N GLY A 178 -7.57 -16.26 4.80
CA GLY A 178 -8.87 -15.61 4.56
C GLY A 178 -9.74 -16.23 3.47
N GLY A 179 -9.59 -17.52 3.17
CA GLY A 179 -10.34 -18.20 2.13
C GLY A 179 -9.78 -18.03 0.70
N ILE A 180 -8.55 -17.51 0.57
CA ILE A 180 -7.85 -17.52 -0.73
C ILE A 180 -7.71 -18.96 -1.23
N HIS A 181 -8.21 -19.23 -2.45
CA HIS A 181 -8.29 -20.59 -3.00
C HIS A 181 -6.92 -21.16 -3.37
N ASN A 182 -6.06 -20.34 -3.97
CA ASN A 182 -4.73 -20.77 -4.39
C ASN A 182 -3.63 -19.88 -3.79
N PRO A 183 -3.08 -20.24 -2.64
CA PRO A 183 -2.03 -19.44 -2.01
C PRO A 183 -0.77 -19.31 -2.85
N LYS A 184 -0.48 -20.27 -3.76
CA LYS A 184 0.68 -20.19 -4.68
C LYS A 184 0.60 -19.05 -5.68
N ASP A 185 -0.57 -18.48 -5.91
CA ASP A 185 -0.74 -17.30 -6.76
C ASP A 185 0.10 -16.13 -6.24
N ALA A 186 0.29 -16.02 -4.92
CA ALA A 186 1.16 -15.01 -4.32
C ALA A 186 2.60 -15.08 -4.85
N LEU A 187 3.14 -16.29 -5.08
CA LEU A 187 4.49 -16.48 -5.63
C LEU A 187 4.59 -16.01 -7.08
N ALA A 188 3.60 -16.31 -7.89
CA ALA A 188 3.54 -15.85 -9.30
C ALA A 188 3.43 -14.32 -9.37
N ILE A 189 2.60 -13.72 -8.52
CA ILE A 189 2.42 -12.27 -8.40
C ILE A 189 3.74 -11.63 -7.95
N GLY A 190 4.38 -12.16 -6.91
CA GLY A 190 5.66 -11.67 -6.40
C GLY A 190 6.76 -11.73 -7.46
N LYS A 191 6.90 -12.84 -8.15
CA LYS A 191 7.84 -13.00 -9.27
C LYS A 191 7.60 -11.94 -10.35
N ARG A 192 6.36 -11.74 -10.76
CA ARG A 192 6.01 -10.74 -11.78
C ARG A 192 6.31 -9.32 -11.32
N ALA A 193 6.07 -9.00 -10.06
CA ALA A 193 6.42 -7.70 -9.49
C ALA A 193 7.92 -7.43 -9.58
N LEU A 194 8.75 -8.42 -9.22
CA LEU A 194 10.22 -8.30 -9.28
C LEU A 194 10.74 -8.17 -10.73
N GLU A 195 10.15 -8.89 -11.70
CA GLU A 195 10.46 -8.76 -13.12
C GLU A 195 10.23 -7.33 -13.63
N LEU A 196 9.20 -6.66 -13.13
CA LEU A 196 8.89 -5.26 -13.47
C LEU A 196 9.71 -4.24 -12.66
N GLY A 197 10.60 -4.70 -11.78
CA GLY A 197 11.45 -3.85 -10.94
C GLY A 197 10.73 -3.23 -9.73
N PHE A 198 9.61 -3.81 -9.30
CA PHE A 198 8.87 -3.44 -8.11
C PHE A 198 9.31 -4.24 -6.89
N THR A 199 8.91 -3.81 -5.70
CA THR A 199 8.96 -4.66 -4.51
C THR A 199 7.69 -5.48 -4.41
N SER A 200 7.76 -6.58 -3.67
CA SER A 200 6.60 -7.42 -3.38
C SER A 200 6.54 -7.75 -1.91
N THR A 201 5.35 -7.72 -1.35
CA THR A 201 5.06 -8.12 0.03
C THR A 201 3.89 -9.09 0.05
N VAL A 202 3.75 -9.83 1.15
CA VAL A 202 2.61 -10.71 1.38
C VAL A 202 1.94 -10.33 2.69
N GLY A 203 0.62 -10.18 2.67
CA GLY A 203 -0.21 -9.96 3.85
C GLY A 203 -0.95 -11.23 4.25
N ILE A 204 -1.24 -11.37 5.56
CA ILE A 204 -2.17 -12.37 6.05
C ILE A 204 -3.54 -11.70 6.14
N ILE A 205 -4.51 -12.27 5.44
CA ILE A 205 -5.85 -11.70 5.37
C ILE A 205 -6.78 -12.39 6.37
N HIS A 206 -7.68 -11.62 6.94
CA HIS A 206 -8.76 -12.14 7.78
C HIS A 206 -9.86 -12.81 6.93
N ASP A 207 -10.67 -13.66 7.54
CA ASP A 207 -11.87 -14.23 6.94
C ASP A 207 -13.00 -13.17 6.79
N GLY A 208 -14.12 -13.58 6.18
CA GLY A 208 -15.29 -12.70 6.02
C GLY A 208 -15.91 -12.18 7.34
N GLY A 209 -15.58 -12.81 8.46
CA GLY A 209 -15.96 -12.37 9.81
C GLY A 209 -14.97 -11.41 10.47
N GLY A 210 -13.90 -11.04 9.77
CA GLY A 210 -12.85 -10.16 10.28
C GLY A 210 -11.87 -10.85 11.24
N GLN A 211 -11.86 -12.19 11.29
CA GLN A 211 -10.98 -12.94 12.17
C GLN A 211 -9.76 -13.48 11.41
N LEU A 212 -8.59 -13.35 12.03
CA LEU A 212 -7.38 -13.99 11.55
C LEU A 212 -7.40 -15.47 11.94
N GLN A 213 -7.39 -16.33 10.94
CA GLN A 213 -7.31 -17.78 11.14
C GLN A 213 -5.84 -18.25 11.05
N PRO A 214 -5.47 -19.32 11.78
CA PRO A 214 -4.16 -19.94 11.63
C PRO A 214 -3.92 -20.33 10.16
N LEU A 215 -2.74 -20.03 9.65
CA LEU A 215 -2.38 -20.42 8.30
C LEU A 215 -2.23 -21.95 8.19
N ARG A 216 -2.73 -22.53 7.10
CA ARG A 216 -2.48 -23.92 6.72
C ARG A 216 -1.00 -24.13 6.35
N ASP A 217 -0.54 -25.36 6.33
CA ASP A 217 0.87 -25.67 6.01
C ASP A 217 1.32 -25.08 4.67
N GLU A 218 0.54 -25.26 3.63
CA GLU A 218 0.81 -24.69 2.31
C GLU A 218 0.88 -23.17 2.32
N GLU A 219 0.00 -22.50 3.07
CA GLU A 219 0.01 -21.04 3.21
C GLU A 219 1.24 -20.55 3.97
N ARG A 220 1.69 -21.30 4.98
CA ARG A 220 2.96 -21.02 5.70
C ARG A 220 4.19 -21.16 4.80
N GLU A 221 4.22 -22.20 3.97
CA GLU A 221 5.31 -22.40 3.00
C GLU A 221 5.36 -21.24 1.99
N VAL A 222 4.21 -20.84 1.43
CA VAL A 222 4.11 -19.71 0.50
C VAL A 222 4.53 -18.41 1.21
N TYR A 223 4.06 -18.17 2.44
CA TYR A 223 4.45 -17.01 3.22
C TYR A 223 5.97 -16.94 3.40
N ALA A 224 6.60 -18.04 3.82
CA ALA A 224 8.04 -18.12 4.00
C ALA A 224 8.81 -17.89 2.68
N ALA A 225 8.35 -18.48 1.59
CA ALA A 225 8.94 -18.27 0.26
C ALA A 225 8.84 -16.81 -0.20
N MET A 226 7.69 -16.16 -0.02
CA MET A 226 7.51 -14.74 -0.32
C MET A 226 8.43 -13.86 0.53
N ARG A 227 8.57 -14.15 1.84
CA ARG A 227 9.50 -13.44 2.73
C ARG A 227 10.95 -13.56 2.25
N SER A 228 11.34 -14.70 1.67
CA SER A 228 12.69 -14.89 1.12
C SER A 228 12.95 -14.09 -0.17
N MET A 229 11.91 -13.75 -0.93
CA MET A 229 12.02 -12.92 -2.14
C MET A 229 12.30 -11.44 -1.83
N GLU A 230 11.98 -10.97 -0.64
CA GLU A 230 12.14 -9.58 -0.22
C GLU A 230 13.62 -9.24 -0.02
N LYS A 231 14.24 -8.58 -1.00
CA LYS A 231 15.70 -8.29 -0.98
C LYS A 231 16.09 -7.12 -0.06
N SER A 232 15.21 -6.15 0.19
CA SER A 232 15.50 -5.03 1.08
C SER A 232 14.27 -4.20 1.38
N SER A 233 13.65 -4.37 2.50
CA SER A 233 12.59 -3.47 2.92
C SER A 233 12.46 -3.57 4.45
N TYR A 234 11.99 -2.51 5.09
CA TYR A 234 11.54 -2.56 6.46
C TYR A 234 10.41 -3.60 6.67
N ALA A 235 9.77 -4.07 5.59
CA ALA A 235 8.87 -5.22 5.61
C ALA A 235 9.53 -6.51 6.15
N ARG A 236 10.87 -6.59 6.17
CA ARG A 236 11.61 -7.67 6.88
C ARG A 236 11.40 -7.63 8.39
N ILE A 237 11.00 -6.49 8.96
CA ILE A 237 10.80 -6.33 10.41
C ILE A 237 9.30 -6.41 10.72
N ASN A 238 8.60 -7.37 10.17
CA ASN A 238 7.18 -7.55 10.45
C ASN A 238 6.95 -8.67 11.47
N TYR A 239 7.44 -8.48 12.69
CA TYR A 239 7.30 -9.45 13.78
C TYR A 239 5.84 -9.85 14.03
N PHE A 240 4.91 -8.94 13.86
CA PHE A 240 3.49 -9.22 14.12
C PHE A 240 2.93 -10.22 13.12
N GLN A 241 3.22 -10.04 11.86
CA GLN A 241 2.81 -10.96 10.81
C GLN A 241 3.52 -12.30 10.90
N ASP A 242 4.82 -12.29 11.19
CA ASP A 242 5.61 -13.51 11.39
C ASP A 242 5.07 -14.32 12.58
N ASN A 243 4.68 -13.67 13.68
CA ASN A 243 4.07 -14.35 14.81
C ASN A 243 2.71 -14.96 14.43
N ILE A 244 1.85 -14.23 13.71
CA ILE A 244 0.56 -14.76 13.22
C ILE A 244 0.78 -15.95 12.29
N ALA A 245 1.71 -15.84 11.33
CA ALA A 245 2.03 -16.91 10.39
C ALA A 245 2.46 -18.20 11.09
N HIS A 246 3.14 -18.09 12.24
CA HIS A 246 3.64 -19.22 13.02
C HIS A 246 2.76 -19.58 14.22
N GLY A 247 1.58 -18.99 14.36
CA GLY A 247 0.68 -19.23 15.50
C GLY A 247 1.25 -18.78 16.85
N ARG A 248 2.16 -17.80 16.86
CA ARG A 248 2.75 -17.25 18.07
C ARG A 248 1.95 -16.07 18.59
N GLU A 249 1.87 -15.93 19.90
CA GLU A 249 1.21 -14.78 20.53
C GLU A 249 2.02 -13.49 20.35
N ASN A 250 1.31 -12.39 20.15
CA ASN A 250 1.90 -11.05 20.13
C ASN A 250 1.83 -10.42 21.53
N HIS A 251 2.98 -10.18 22.14
CA HIS A 251 3.08 -9.59 23.50
C HIS A 251 3.26 -8.07 23.45
N TRP A 252 2.39 -7.35 22.76
CA TRP A 252 2.44 -5.89 22.71
C TRP A 252 1.10 -5.30 23.14
N ARG A 253 1.16 -4.09 23.72
CA ARG A 253 -0.04 -3.31 24.00
C ARG A 253 -0.32 -2.36 22.85
N CYS A 254 -1.51 -2.47 22.25
CA CYS A 254 -1.97 -1.45 21.31
C CYS A 254 -2.09 -0.12 22.07
N ARG A 255 -1.41 0.91 21.59
CA ARG A 255 -1.50 2.28 22.12
C ARG A 255 -2.36 3.20 21.24
N ALA A 256 -2.92 2.70 20.15
CA ALA A 256 -3.99 3.34 19.41
C ALA A 256 -5.26 3.16 20.24
N GLY A 257 -5.55 4.12 21.11
CA GLY A 257 -6.72 4.13 21.95
C GLY A 257 -8.00 4.48 21.23
#